data_edb75e761d5e3c0f1cf85ac4955e9ac4
#
_entry.id   edb75e761d5e3c0f1cf85ac4955e9ac4
#
_cell.length_a   1.000
_cell.length_b   1.000
_cell.length_c   1.000
_cell.angle_alpha   90.00
_cell.angle_beta   90.00
_cell.angle_gamma   90.00
#
_symmetry.space_group_name_H-M   'P 1'
#
loop_
_entity.id
_entity.type
_entity.pdbx_description
1 polymer ?
#
loop_
_entity_poly.entity_id
_entity_poly.type
_entity_poly.pdbx_seq_one_letter_code
_entity_poly.pdbx_strand_id
1 'polypeptide(L)'
;LERAATRKLERICQKLRLGPQHHVVEIGTGWGGFALHAAREHGCRVTTTTISREQFELATQRIAAAGLSDRVSVLLRDYRDL
;
A
#
# COMPACT_ATOMS: atom_id res chain seq x y z
N LEU A 1 -19.21 1.14 4.63
CA LEU A 1 -17.89 1.09 5.27
C LEU A 1 -16.76 1.18 4.25
N GLU A 2 -16.84 0.37 3.19
CA GLU A 2 -15.80 0.41 2.17
C GLU A 2 -15.73 1.74 1.44
N ARG A 3 -16.88 2.35 1.16
CA ARG A 3 -16.91 3.65 0.50
C ARG A 3 -16.25 4.74 1.33
N ALA A 4 -16.51 4.74 2.65
CA ALA A 4 -15.91 5.74 3.52
C ALA A 4 -14.39 5.56 3.60
N ALA A 5 -13.93 4.31 3.71
CA ALA A 5 -12.50 4.01 3.72
C ALA A 5 -11.84 4.40 2.40
N THR A 6 -12.48 4.10 1.27
CA THR A 6 -11.97 4.44 -0.06
C THR A 6 -11.86 5.95 -0.25
N ARG A 7 -12.87 6.70 0.20
CA ARG A 7 -12.84 8.16 0.13
C ARG A 7 -11.70 8.74 0.96
N LYS A 8 -11.46 8.18 2.14
CA LYS A 8 -10.38 8.64 2.99
C LYS A 8 -9.03 8.40 2.33
N LEU A 9 -8.83 7.23 1.76
CA LEU A 9 -7.60 6.89 1.05
C LEU A 9 -7.40 7.80 -0.16
N GLU A 10 -8.46 8.04 -0.92
CA GLU A 10 -8.38 8.91 -2.09
C GLU A 10 -8.02 10.34 -1.71
N ARG A 11 -8.58 10.86 -0.61
CA ARG A 11 -8.23 12.19 -0.13
C ARG A 11 -6.75 12.29 0.23
N ILE A 12 -6.20 11.26 0.86
CA ILE A 12 -4.78 11.23 1.19
C ILE A 12 -3.94 11.28 -0.09
N CYS A 13 -4.29 10.46 -1.08
CA CYS A 13 -3.57 10.44 -2.34
C CYS A 13 -3.64 11.77 -3.07
N GLN A 14 -4.80 12.43 -3.06
CA GLN A 14 -4.97 13.73 -3.70
C GLN A 14 -4.16 14.81 -2.99
N LYS A 15 -4.15 14.82 -1.66
CA LYS A 15 -3.37 15.78 -0.90
C LYS A 15 -1.88 15.65 -1.17
N LEU A 16 -1.41 14.42 -1.32
CA LEU A 16 -0.01 14.14 -1.62
C LEU A 16 0.31 14.30 -3.10
N ARG A 17 -0.70 14.49 -3.94
CA ARG A 17 -0.58 14.61 -5.39
C ARG A 17 0.21 13.43 -5.99
N LEU A 18 -0.18 12.23 -5.57
CA LEU A 18 0.50 11.02 -6.01
C LEU A 18 0.29 10.77 -7.51
N GLY A 19 1.33 10.29 -8.15
CA GLY A 19 1.31 9.94 -9.56
C GLY A 19 2.33 8.86 -9.87
N PRO A 20 2.40 8.42 -11.13
CA PRO A 20 3.26 7.28 -11.50
C PRO A 20 4.74 7.47 -11.21
N GLN A 21 5.20 8.70 -11.12
CA GLN A 21 6.61 9.01 -10.86
C GLN A 21 6.97 8.93 -9.37
N HIS A 22 5.99 8.78 -8.50
CA HIS A 22 6.25 8.78 -7.06
C HIS A 22 6.50 7.38 -6.51
N HIS A 23 7.31 7.32 -5.48
CA HIS A 23 7.54 6.10 -4.71
C HIS A 23 7.21 6.40 -3.25
N VAL A 24 6.14 5.79 -2.75
CA VAL A 24 5.66 6.01 -1.40
C VAL A 24 6.20 4.91 -0.49
N VAL A 25 6.71 5.31 0.67
CA VAL A 25 7.10 4.34 1.70
C VAL A 25 6.09 4.43 2.83
N GLU A 26 5.47 3.30 3.14
CA GLU A 26 4.46 3.20 4.18
C GLU A 26 4.96 2.31 5.31
N ILE A 27 4.88 2.80 6.54
CA ILE A 27 5.20 2.00 7.72
C ILE A 27 3.88 1.56 8.35
N GLY A 28 3.68 0.24 8.40
CA GLY A 28 2.42 -0.32 8.86
C GLY A 28 1.49 -0.61 7.69
N THR A 29 1.67 -1.76 7.06
CA THR A 29 0.90 -2.18 5.88
C THR A 29 -0.61 -2.27 6.15
N GLY A 30 -1.01 -2.62 7.37
CA GLY A 30 -2.37 -3.02 7.63
C GLY A 30 -2.72 -4.21 6.75
N TRP A 31 -3.87 -4.17 6.12
CA TRP A 31 -4.30 -5.25 5.23
C TRP A 31 -4.07 -4.91 3.75
N GLY A 32 -3.22 -3.91 3.48
CA GLY A 32 -2.82 -3.55 2.13
C GLY A 32 -3.71 -2.52 1.45
N GLY A 33 -4.66 -1.92 2.17
CA GLY A 33 -5.65 -1.03 1.58
C GLY A 33 -5.05 0.20 0.92
N PHE A 34 -4.17 0.91 1.61
CA PHE A 34 -3.56 2.11 1.06
C PHE A 34 -2.68 1.79 -0.15
N ALA A 35 -1.81 0.77 0.00
CA ALA A 35 -0.89 0.41 -1.07
C ALA A 35 -1.64 0.00 -2.34
N LEU A 36 -2.71 -0.80 -2.18
CA LEU A 36 -3.54 -1.20 -3.30
C LEU A 36 -4.18 0.01 -3.98
N HIS A 37 -4.76 0.91 -3.19
CA HIS A 37 -5.46 2.08 -3.73
C HIS A 37 -4.49 3.00 -4.47
N ALA A 38 -3.37 3.33 -3.83
CA ALA A 38 -2.39 4.24 -4.41
C ALA A 38 -1.80 3.70 -5.71
N ALA A 39 -1.43 2.43 -5.73
CA ALA A 39 -0.84 1.83 -6.92
C ALA A 39 -1.86 1.66 -8.04
N ARG A 40 -3.08 1.26 -7.70
CA ARG A 40 -4.11 1.01 -8.71
C ARG A 40 -4.67 2.29 -9.30
N GLU A 41 -5.00 3.27 -8.45
CA GLU A 41 -5.68 4.48 -8.90
C GLU A 41 -4.74 5.58 -9.34
N HIS A 42 -3.54 5.63 -8.77
CA HIS A 42 -2.58 6.70 -9.06
C HIS A 42 -1.31 6.21 -9.74
N GLY A 43 -1.16 4.89 -9.87
CA GLY A 43 -0.03 4.29 -10.60
C GLY A 43 1.32 4.42 -9.92
N CYS A 44 1.37 4.89 -8.68
CA CYS A 44 2.64 5.07 -8.00
C CYS A 44 3.21 3.74 -7.49
N ARG A 45 4.49 3.74 -7.19
CA ARG A 45 5.14 2.61 -6.53
C ARG A 45 4.97 2.78 -5.02
N VAL A 46 4.77 1.68 -4.33
CA VAL A 46 4.62 1.68 -2.88
C VAL A 46 5.50 0.59 -2.29
N THR A 47 6.31 0.97 -1.32
CA THR A 47 7.01 0.00 -0.47
C THR A 47 6.37 0.11 0.90
N THR A 48 5.77 -0.97 1.37
CA THR A 48 5.06 -0.99 2.64
C THR A 48 5.64 -2.05 3.53
N THR A 49 5.73 -1.76 4.84
CA THR A 49 6.34 -2.67 5.80
C THR A 49 5.35 -3.05 6.87
N THR A 50 5.49 -4.26 7.38
CA THR A 50 4.70 -4.74 8.52
C THR A 50 5.55 -5.67 9.37
N ILE A 51 5.23 -5.73 10.67
CA ILE A 51 5.83 -6.71 11.57
C ILE A 51 4.93 -7.94 11.73
N SER A 52 3.73 -7.89 11.16
CA SER A 52 2.76 -8.98 11.26
C SER A 52 2.86 -9.90 10.04
N ARG A 53 3.20 -11.17 10.30
CA ARG A 53 3.26 -12.17 9.22
C ARG A 53 1.90 -12.36 8.54
N GLU A 54 0.82 -12.33 9.31
CA GLU A 54 -0.52 -12.47 8.75
C GLU A 54 -0.85 -11.34 7.79
N GLN A 55 -0.54 -10.11 8.18
CA GLN A 55 -0.75 -8.96 7.30
C GLN A 55 0.14 -9.04 6.07
N PHE A 56 1.39 -9.45 6.25
CA PHE A 56 2.32 -9.62 5.13
C PHE A 56 1.77 -10.59 4.10
N GLU A 57 1.32 -11.75 4.54
CA GLU A 57 0.81 -12.77 3.63
C GLU A 57 -0.46 -12.32 2.93
N LEU A 58 -1.41 -11.75 3.66
CA LEU A 58 -2.67 -11.31 3.07
C LEU A 58 -2.47 -10.14 2.11
N ALA A 59 -1.67 -9.15 2.51
CA ALA A 59 -1.40 -8.01 1.63
C ALA A 59 -0.71 -8.45 0.35
N THR A 60 0.28 -9.35 0.47
CA THR A 60 0.98 -9.89 -0.70
C THR A 60 0.01 -10.59 -1.65
N GLN A 61 -0.90 -11.41 -1.10
CA GLN A 61 -1.90 -12.10 -1.91
C GLN A 61 -2.83 -11.13 -2.63
N ARG A 62 -3.29 -10.11 -1.91
CA ARG A 62 -4.21 -9.11 -2.48
C ARG A 62 -3.54 -8.33 -3.60
N ILE A 63 -2.29 -7.96 -3.41
CA ILE A 63 -1.52 -7.21 -4.41
C ILE A 63 -1.29 -8.07 -5.65
N ALA A 64 -0.96 -9.34 -5.47
CA ALA A 64 -0.78 -10.25 -6.59
C ALA A 64 -2.09 -10.46 -7.34
N ALA A 65 -3.20 -10.64 -6.62
CA ALA A 65 -4.51 -10.82 -7.23
C ALA A 65 -4.95 -9.60 -8.03
N ALA A 66 -4.51 -8.41 -7.63
CA ALA A 66 -4.82 -7.18 -8.34
C ALA A 66 -3.84 -6.88 -9.49
N GLY A 67 -2.82 -7.71 -9.68
CA GLY A 67 -1.83 -7.51 -10.74
C GLY A 67 -0.86 -6.37 -10.47
N LEU A 68 -0.62 -6.06 -9.21
CA LEU A 68 0.20 -4.90 -8.82
C LEU A 68 1.54 -5.28 -8.21
N SER A 69 1.98 -6.53 -8.38
CA SER A 69 3.24 -7.01 -7.78
C SER A 69 4.47 -6.25 -8.29
N ASP A 70 4.39 -5.66 -9.47
CA ASP A 70 5.49 -4.86 -10.04
C ASP A 70 5.53 -3.44 -9.48
N ARG A 71 4.49 -3.00 -8.79
CA ARG A 71 4.43 -1.64 -8.25
C ARG A 71 4.44 -1.59 -6.73
N VAL A 72 4.03 -2.67 -6.07
CA VAL A 72 3.93 -2.71 -4.60
C VAL A 72 4.83 -3.79 -4.05
N SER A 73 5.72 -3.39 -3.16
CA SER A 73 6.58 -4.30 -2.41
C SER A 73 6.12 -4.34 -0.95
N VAL A 74 5.85 -5.53 -0.44
CA VAL A 74 5.50 -5.71 0.97
C VAL A 74 6.70 -6.35 1.66
N LEU A 75 7.15 -5.74 2.74
CA LEU A 75 8.31 -6.21 3.49
C LEU A 75 7.89 -6.58 4.91
N LEU A 76 8.32 -7.77 5.33
CA LEU A 76 8.12 -8.21 6.71
C LEU A 76 9.35 -7.79 7.52
N ARG A 77 9.27 -6.63 8.14
CA ARG A 77 10.40 -6.06 8.88
C ARG A 77 9.92 -5.22 10.05
N ASP A 78 10.70 -5.21 11.11
CA ASP A 78 10.48 -4.29 12.21
C ASP A 78 11.18 -2.97 11.83
N TYR A 79 10.37 -1.91 11.67
CA TYR A 79 10.91 -0.60 11.27
C TYR A 79 11.91 -0.04 12.29
N ARG A 80 11.90 -0.53 13.53
CA ARG A 80 12.86 -0.10 14.55
C ARG A 80 14.27 -0.59 14.25
N ASP A 81 14.40 -1.56 13.36
CA ASP A 81 15.70 -2.08 12.93
C ASP A 81 16.26 -1.33 11.72
N LEU A 82 15.52 -0.38 11.22
CA LEU A 82 15.98 0.47 10.12
C LEU A 82 16.75 1.70 10.67
#